data_caea878f9f06afe07457c55f1aefa760
#
_entry.id   caea878f9f06afe07457c55f1aefa760
#
_cell.length_a   1.000
_cell.length_b   1.000
_cell.length_c   1.000
_cell.angle_alpha   90.00
_cell.angle_beta   90.00
_cell.angle_gamma   90.00
#
_symmetry.space_group_name_H-M   'P 1'
#
loop_
_entity.id
_entity.type
_entity.pdbx_description
1 polymer ?
#
loop_
_entity_poly.entity_id
_entity_poly.type
_entity_poly.pdbx_seq_one_letter_code
_entity_poly.pdbx_strand_id
1 'polypeptide(L)'
;MYWYTIGQTLTPQEHAPAPEQPAVVLLTSEELSHQPELPGLERTLHHTPPARDARVCKAEVRSDCLSGTLVLPRQGKDGKPLACGYLVTSTRVVLVDDESALQGLLRRIAREKRWTNGSVSRFLYDFFEQLIARDLHQLEKIEDRIEALEDQVLAHELDDFSAPMTALRKETMAWFRYYSQLDDVACELRENENGFFTDSEQLLFHMFEDRVIRLREESQLLRESCAQLQSLFQAEIDTRQNHIMQILTIVTTIFLPLTLLVGWYGMNFVGMPELTWKYGYPVVVIVSIVTVGISLWVCKKKKFW
;
A
#
# COMPACT_ATOMS: atom_id res chain seq x y z
N MET A 1 4.04 -33.00 5.30
CA MET A 1 2.57 -33.21 5.18
C MET A 1 1.94 -33.31 6.57
N TYR A 2 0.84 -32.56 6.82
CA TYR A 2 0.10 -32.55 8.09
C TYR A 2 -1.40 -32.67 7.82
N TRP A 3 -2.07 -33.54 8.57
CA TRP A 3 -3.50 -33.77 8.50
C TRP A 3 -4.24 -33.19 9.69
N TYR A 4 -5.45 -32.66 9.44
CA TYR A 4 -6.37 -32.21 10.48
C TYR A 4 -7.78 -32.67 10.14
N THR A 5 -8.51 -33.19 11.13
CA THR A 5 -9.95 -33.48 11.00
C THR A 5 -10.78 -32.26 11.41
N ILE A 6 -11.84 -32.02 10.64
CA ILE A 6 -12.83 -30.97 10.93
C ILE A 6 -13.99 -31.63 11.69
N GLY A 7 -14.04 -31.40 12.99
CA GLY A 7 -15.10 -31.90 13.88
C GLY A 7 -15.69 -30.72 14.67
N GLN A 8 -15.90 -30.92 15.98
CA GLN A 8 -16.22 -29.76 16.85
C GLN A 8 -15.05 -28.79 16.97
N THR A 9 -13.86 -29.26 16.69
CA THR A 9 -12.61 -28.46 16.61
C THR A 9 -11.77 -28.99 15.47
N LEU A 10 -10.78 -28.19 15.06
CA LEU A 10 -9.74 -28.66 14.14
C LEU A 10 -8.70 -29.49 14.92
N THR A 11 -8.65 -30.79 14.66
CA THR A 11 -7.82 -31.74 15.44
C THR A 11 -6.71 -32.30 14.56
N PRO A 12 -5.41 -32.16 14.93
CA PRO A 12 -4.31 -32.74 14.17
C PRO A 12 -4.36 -34.26 14.18
N GLN A 13 -3.99 -34.91 13.08
CA GLN A 13 -3.97 -36.35 12.88
C GLN A 13 -2.60 -36.78 12.33
N GLU A 14 -2.14 -37.96 12.71
CA GLU A 14 -0.90 -38.55 12.18
C GLU A 14 -1.11 -39.21 10.81
N HIS A 15 -2.33 -39.67 10.52
CA HIS A 15 -2.68 -40.38 9.31
C HIS A 15 -3.87 -39.69 8.59
N ALA A 16 -4.01 -39.98 7.29
CA ALA A 16 -5.13 -39.50 6.50
C ALA A 16 -6.47 -40.00 7.06
N PRO A 17 -7.44 -39.11 7.33
CA PRO A 17 -8.79 -39.52 7.77
C PRO A 17 -9.55 -40.23 6.64
N ALA A 18 -10.60 -40.99 7.00
CA ALA A 18 -11.47 -41.66 6.02
C ALA A 18 -12.01 -40.66 4.96
N PRO A 19 -12.20 -41.07 3.68
CA PRO A 19 -12.59 -40.17 2.58
C PRO A 19 -13.87 -39.37 2.84
N GLU A 20 -14.81 -39.88 3.57
CA GLU A 20 -16.08 -39.24 3.92
C GLU A 20 -15.97 -38.20 5.05
N GLN A 21 -14.92 -38.25 5.84
CA GLN A 21 -14.74 -37.38 7.00
C GLN A 21 -14.12 -36.06 6.58
N PRO A 22 -14.75 -34.88 6.87
CA PRO A 22 -14.20 -33.59 6.52
C PRO A 22 -12.80 -33.39 7.12
N ALA A 23 -11.83 -33.00 6.27
CA ALA A 23 -10.45 -32.83 6.70
C ALA A 23 -9.67 -31.78 5.90
N VAL A 24 -8.59 -31.31 6.52
CA VAL A 24 -7.61 -30.41 5.92
C VAL A 24 -6.28 -31.12 5.81
N VAL A 25 -5.60 -30.99 4.70
CA VAL A 25 -4.22 -31.40 4.51
C VAL A 25 -3.35 -30.19 4.17
N LEU A 26 -2.24 -30.06 4.88
CA LEU A 26 -1.22 -29.04 4.61
C LEU A 26 0.00 -29.74 4.01
N LEU A 27 0.41 -29.26 2.82
CA LEU A 27 1.51 -29.76 2.00
C LEU A 27 2.49 -28.66 1.68
N THR A 28 3.71 -29.03 1.31
CA THR A 28 4.63 -28.13 0.56
C THR A 28 4.47 -28.33 -0.95
N SER A 29 4.94 -27.36 -1.75
CA SER A 29 4.97 -27.51 -3.22
C SER A 29 5.81 -28.71 -3.67
N GLU A 30 6.84 -29.07 -2.90
CA GLU A 30 7.68 -30.24 -3.15
C GLU A 30 6.89 -31.53 -2.91
N GLU A 31 6.21 -31.65 -1.75
CA GLU A 31 5.36 -32.79 -1.45
C GLU A 31 4.23 -32.94 -2.48
N LEU A 32 3.63 -31.84 -2.93
CA LEU A 32 2.61 -31.85 -3.97
C LEU A 32 3.16 -32.37 -5.31
N SER A 33 4.40 -32.02 -5.67
CA SER A 33 5.03 -32.42 -6.93
C SER A 33 5.26 -33.96 -7.04
N HIS A 34 5.37 -34.64 -5.91
CA HIS A 34 5.47 -36.09 -5.85
C HIS A 34 4.11 -36.81 -6.02
N GLN A 35 3.02 -36.05 -6.28
CA GLN A 35 1.67 -36.57 -6.47
C GLN A 35 1.26 -37.59 -5.39
N PRO A 36 1.20 -37.20 -4.12
CA PRO A 36 0.85 -38.11 -3.04
C PRO A 36 -0.55 -38.66 -3.26
N GLU A 37 -0.73 -39.96 -2.97
CA GLU A 37 -2.06 -40.58 -2.94
C GLU A 37 -2.82 -40.07 -1.71
N LEU A 38 -3.77 -39.15 -1.96
CA LEU A 38 -4.59 -38.55 -0.89
C LEU A 38 -6.03 -39.07 -0.99
N PRO A 39 -6.53 -39.76 0.03
CA PRO A 39 -7.88 -40.32 0.03
C PRO A 39 -8.96 -39.27 -0.20
N GLY A 40 -9.79 -39.47 -1.21
CA GLY A 40 -10.86 -38.54 -1.62
C GLY A 40 -10.41 -37.38 -2.52
N LEU A 41 -9.17 -37.39 -3.03
CA LEU A 41 -8.61 -36.36 -3.89
C LEU A 41 -7.98 -36.91 -5.17
N GLU A 42 -8.18 -38.18 -5.48
CA GLU A 42 -7.53 -38.92 -6.59
C GLU A 42 -7.78 -38.25 -7.96
N ARG A 43 -8.94 -37.58 -8.12
CA ARG A 43 -9.34 -36.92 -9.38
C ARG A 43 -9.03 -35.42 -9.41
N THR A 44 -8.95 -34.78 -8.25
CA THR A 44 -8.94 -33.31 -8.13
C THR A 44 -7.59 -32.74 -7.76
N LEU A 45 -6.70 -33.55 -7.15
CA LEU A 45 -5.41 -33.08 -6.62
C LEU A 45 -4.54 -32.37 -7.68
N HIS A 46 -4.60 -32.80 -8.94
CA HIS A 46 -3.83 -32.20 -10.03
C HIS A 46 -4.25 -30.74 -10.37
N HIS A 47 -5.42 -30.28 -9.88
CA HIS A 47 -5.85 -28.89 -9.98
C HIS A 47 -5.32 -28.02 -8.85
N THR A 48 -4.59 -28.58 -7.87
CA THR A 48 -4.02 -27.80 -6.77
C THR A 48 -2.81 -27.00 -7.25
N PRO A 49 -2.84 -25.65 -7.18
CA PRO A 49 -1.68 -24.85 -7.58
C PRO A 49 -0.59 -24.90 -6.51
N PRO A 50 0.69 -25.03 -6.90
CA PRO A 50 1.79 -24.94 -5.95
C PRO A 50 1.97 -23.51 -5.43
N ALA A 51 2.37 -23.34 -4.17
CA ALA A 51 2.56 -22.04 -3.53
C ALA A 51 3.63 -21.20 -4.24
N ARG A 52 4.71 -21.80 -4.70
CA ARG A 52 5.82 -21.13 -5.41
C ARG A 52 5.40 -20.40 -6.70
N ASP A 53 4.32 -20.84 -7.34
CA ASP A 53 3.82 -20.27 -8.61
C ASP A 53 2.73 -19.21 -8.40
N ALA A 54 2.26 -19.04 -7.16
CA ALA A 54 1.25 -18.04 -6.83
C ALA A 54 1.79 -16.61 -7.03
N ARG A 55 1.01 -15.78 -7.74
CA ARG A 55 1.34 -14.37 -8.01
C ARG A 55 0.19 -13.42 -7.68
N VAL A 56 -1.01 -13.95 -7.59
CA VAL A 56 -2.27 -13.23 -7.36
C VAL A 56 -3.18 -14.05 -6.47
N CYS A 57 -4.16 -13.42 -5.81
CA CYS A 57 -5.27 -14.14 -5.23
C CYS A 57 -6.26 -14.46 -6.36
N LYS A 58 -6.67 -15.72 -6.44
CA LYS A 58 -7.70 -16.17 -7.40
C LYS A 58 -8.43 -17.40 -6.90
N ALA A 59 -9.66 -17.59 -7.37
CA ALA A 59 -10.42 -18.80 -7.25
C ALA A 59 -10.80 -19.30 -8.67
N GLU A 60 -10.78 -20.59 -8.88
CA GLU A 60 -11.23 -21.26 -10.09
C GLU A 60 -12.24 -22.33 -9.69
N VAL A 61 -13.50 -22.10 -10.02
CA VAL A 61 -14.60 -23.04 -9.74
C VAL A 61 -14.66 -24.10 -10.83
N ARG A 62 -14.78 -25.35 -10.43
CA ARG A 62 -15.02 -26.53 -11.27
C ARG A 62 -16.16 -27.33 -10.68
N SER A 63 -16.72 -28.24 -11.46
CA SER A 63 -17.85 -29.08 -11.02
C SER A 63 -17.55 -29.95 -9.79
N ASP A 64 -16.29 -30.34 -9.58
CA ASP A 64 -15.84 -31.27 -8.55
C ASP A 64 -14.85 -30.67 -7.55
N CYS A 65 -14.38 -29.45 -7.78
CA CYS A 65 -13.48 -28.73 -6.85
C CYS A 65 -13.51 -27.22 -7.07
N LEU A 66 -13.05 -26.49 -6.06
CA LEU A 66 -12.66 -25.10 -6.15
C LEU A 66 -11.17 -25.03 -5.83
N SER A 67 -10.37 -24.40 -6.68
CA SER A 67 -8.93 -24.28 -6.47
C SER A 67 -8.45 -22.85 -6.72
N GLY A 68 -7.34 -22.48 -6.11
CA GLY A 68 -6.83 -21.14 -6.30
C GLY A 68 -5.55 -20.85 -5.54
N THR A 69 -5.17 -19.59 -5.57
CA THR A 69 -3.97 -19.09 -4.89
C THR A 69 -4.32 -17.87 -4.05
N LEU A 70 -3.58 -17.68 -2.97
CA LEU A 70 -3.63 -16.48 -2.13
C LEU A 70 -2.21 -15.92 -2.02
N VAL A 71 -2.07 -14.61 -2.17
CA VAL A 71 -0.80 -13.90 -2.06
C VAL A 71 -1.02 -12.69 -1.15
N LEU A 72 -0.51 -12.80 0.07
CA LEU A 72 -0.66 -11.76 1.09
C LEU A 72 0.47 -10.75 0.97
N PRO A 73 0.21 -9.44 1.11
CA PRO A 73 1.23 -8.38 1.03
C PRO A 73 2.18 -8.37 2.24
N ARG A 74 2.02 -9.31 3.18
CA ARG A 74 2.92 -9.49 4.33
C ARG A 74 4.23 -10.11 3.88
N GLN A 75 5.33 -9.66 4.46
CA GLN A 75 6.64 -10.21 4.15
C GLN A 75 6.81 -11.59 4.80
N GLY A 76 7.09 -12.60 3.97
CA GLY A 76 7.57 -13.91 4.40
C GLY A 76 9.02 -13.87 4.87
N LYS A 77 9.61 -15.04 5.16
CA LYS A 77 10.98 -15.17 5.69
C LYS A 77 12.05 -14.55 4.79
N ASP A 78 11.84 -14.54 3.48
CA ASP A 78 12.78 -14.01 2.47
C ASP A 78 12.43 -12.58 2.00
N GLY A 79 11.56 -11.87 2.72
CA GLY A 79 11.10 -10.54 2.32
C GLY A 79 10.15 -10.53 1.12
N LYS A 80 9.68 -11.72 0.68
CA LYS A 80 8.69 -11.88 -0.39
C LYS A 80 7.28 -11.91 0.19
N PRO A 81 6.24 -11.61 -0.62
CA PRO A 81 4.85 -11.81 -0.22
C PRO A 81 4.60 -13.27 0.17
N LEU A 82 3.81 -13.48 1.22
CA LEU A 82 3.40 -14.81 1.63
C LEU A 82 2.43 -15.39 0.61
N ALA A 83 2.76 -16.54 0.03
CA ALA A 83 1.98 -17.16 -1.02
C ALA A 83 1.55 -18.58 -0.61
N CYS A 84 0.31 -18.95 -0.93
CA CYS A 84 -0.19 -20.29 -0.76
C CYS A 84 -1.12 -20.72 -1.90
N GLY A 85 -1.15 -22.03 -2.16
CA GLY A 85 -2.14 -22.66 -3.01
C GLY A 85 -3.23 -23.30 -2.19
N TYR A 86 -4.43 -23.43 -2.74
CA TYR A 86 -5.51 -24.15 -2.07
C TYR A 86 -6.38 -24.92 -3.08
N LEU A 87 -6.98 -26.00 -2.59
CA LEU A 87 -8.03 -26.74 -3.29
C LEU A 87 -9.08 -27.17 -2.28
N VAL A 88 -10.33 -27.03 -2.64
CA VAL A 88 -11.49 -27.35 -1.82
C VAL A 88 -12.39 -28.31 -2.57
N THR A 89 -12.81 -29.38 -1.92
CA THR A 89 -13.87 -30.29 -2.37
C THR A 89 -14.97 -30.34 -1.30
N SER A 90 -16.01 -31.09 -1.52
CA SER A 90 -17.10 -31.25 -0.53
C SER A 90 -16.64 -31.80 0.83
N THR A 91 -15.52 -32.55 0.86
CA THR A 91 -15.01 -33.20 2.09
C THR A 91 -13.57 -32.86 2.43
N ARG A 92 -12.82 -32.25 1.54
CA ARG A 92 -11.38 -32.01 1.70
C ARG A 92 -11.01 -30.56 1.43
N VAL A 93 -10.04 -30.06 2.21
CA VAL A 93 -9.30 -28.82 1.90
C VAL A 93 -7.82 -29.17 1.82
N VAL A 94 -7.20 -28.88 0.70
CA VAL A 94 -5.75 -28.94 0.52
C VAL A 94 -5.20 -27.53 0.62
N LEU A 95 -4.17 -27.34 1.43
CA LEU A 95 -3.41 -26.09 1.54
C LEU A 95 -1.96 -26.39 1.19
N VAL A 96 -1.38 -25.55 0.34
CA VAL A 96 0.02 -25.67 -0.07
C VAL A 96 0.78 -24.45 0.43
N ASP A 97 1.79 -24.67 1.28
CA ASP A 97 2.53 -23.60 1.94
C ASP A 97 4.01 -23.99 2.09
N ASP A 98 4.89 -23.25 1.44
CA ASP A 98 6.34 -23.51 1.48
C ASP A 98 7.04 -22.79 2.65
N GLU A 99 6.38 -21.80 3.28
CA GLU A 99 6.96 -20.99 4.35
C GLU A 99 6.51 -21.35 5.76
N SER A 100 5.64 -22.35 5.90
CA SER A 100 5.04 -22.79 7.17
C SER A 100 4.19 -21.73 7.89
N ALA A 101 3.74 -20.71 7.16
CA ALA A 101 2.94 -19.62 7.72
C ALA A 101 1.51 -20.08 8.06
N LEU A 102 0.93 -20.91 7.20
CA LEU A 102 -0.41 -21.46 7.42
C LEU A 102 -0.47 -22.42 8.59
N GLN A 103 0.63 -23.10 8.95
CA GLN A 103 0.66 -23.95 10.13
C GLN A 103 0.33 -23.18 11.42
N GLY A 104 0.86 -21.95 11.55
CA GLY A 104 0.54 -21.07 12.67
C GLY A 104 -0.93 -20.66 12.71
N LEU A 105 -1.52 -20.39 11.54
CA LEU A 105 -2.93 -20.03 11.39
C LEU A 105 -3.84 -21.24 11.74
N LEU A 106 -3.54 -22.43 11.23
CA LEU A 106 -4.29 -23.66 11.56
C LEU A 106 -4.24 -23.98 13.05
N ARG A 107 -3.08 -23.83 13.71
CA ARG A 107 -2.97 -24.00 15.16
C ARG A 107 -3.83 -23.00 15.94
N ARG A 108 -3.95 -21.75 15.45
CA ARG A 108 -4.82 -20.74 16.05
C ARG A 108 -6.29 -21.12 15.91
N ILE A 109 -6.73 -21.53 14.71
CA ILE A 109 -8.09 -22.04 14.49
C ILE A 109 -8.39 -23.20 15.43
N ALA A 110 -7.48 -24.17 15.55
CA ALA A 110 -7.63 -25.33 16.43
C ALA A 110 -7.81 -24.95 17.91
N ARG A 111 -7.19 -23.86 18.36
CA ARG A 111 -7.28 -23.38 19.76
C ARG A 111 -8.51 -22.53 20.04
N GLU A 112 -8.86 -21.66 19.11
CA GLU A 112 -9.83 -20.58 19.33
C GLU A 112 -11.24 -20.93 18.83
N LYS A 113 -11.35 -21.77 17.79
CA LYS A 113 -12.64 -22.06 17.15
C LYS A 113 -13.28 -23.34 17.67
N ARG A 114 -14.59 -23.28 17.87
CA ARG A 114 -15.45 -24.40 18.26
C ARG A 114 -16.70 -24.41 17.37
N TRP A 115 -17.00 -25.56 16.79
CA TRP A 115 -18.11 -25.73 15.86
C TRP A 115 -19.15 -26.70 16.44
N THR A 116 -20.42 -26.39 16.29
CA THR A 116 -21.48 -27.35 16.62
C THR A 116 -21.50 -28.48 15.60
N ASN A 117 -21.41 -28.13 14.32
CA ASN A 117 -21.24 -29.07 13.21
C ASN A 117 -20.06 -28.57 12.37
N GLY A 118 -18.92 -29.28 12.41
CA GLY A 118 -17.76 -28.98 11.59
C GLY A 118 -18.00 -29.40 10.15
N SER A 119 -17.92 -28.45 9.23
CA SER A 119 -17.99 -28.67 7.78
C SER A 119 -16.81 -28.00 7.09
N VAL A 120 -16.55 -28.37 5.83
CA VAL A 120 -15.53 -27.75 5.00
C VAL A 120 -15.80 -26.25 4.84
N SER A 121 -17.05 -25.87 4.59
CA SER A 121 -17.49 -24.48 4.46
C SER A 121 -17.24 -23.66 5.73
N ARG A 122 -17.57 -24.22 6.90
CA ARG A 122 -17.34 -23.54 8.19
C ARG A 122 -15.86 -23.37 8.48
N PHE A 123 -15.05 -24.39 8.22
CA PHE A 123 -13.60 -24.28 8.34
C PHE A 123 -13.05 -23.22 7.36
N LEU A 124 -13.49 -23.23 6.10
CA LEU A 124 -13.03 -22.32 5.07
C LEU A 124 -13.34 -20.85 5.42
N TYR A 125 -14.57 -20.59 5.92
CA TYR A 125 -14.94 -19.29 6.44
C TYR A 125 -14.00 -18.83 7.57
N ASP A 126 -13.80 -19.67 8.59
CA ASP A 126 -12.93 -19.34 9.70
C ASP A 126 -11.46 -19.20 9.29
N PHE A 127 -11.02 -19.94 8.26
CA PHE A 127 -9.70 -19.82 7.67
C PHE A 127 -9.51 -18.44 7.04
N PHE A 128 -10.42 -18.01 6.18
CA PHE A 128 -10.36 -16.68 5.55
C PHE A 128 -10.50 -15.55 6.57
N GLU A 129 -11.40 -15.67 7.54
CA GLU A 129 -11.54 -14.71 8.64
C GLU A 129 -10.25 -14.56 9.45
N GLN A 130 -9.57 -15.68 9.77
CA GLN A 130 -8.29 -15.63 10.49
C GLN A 130 -7.15 -15.07 9.64
N LEU A 131 -7.25 -15.20 8.32
CA LEU A 131 -6.28 -14.67 7.37
C LEU A 131 -6.25 -13.14 7.43
N ILE A 132 -7.44 -12.51 7.46
CA ILE A 132 -7.59 -11.05 7.46
C ILE A 132 -7.72 -10.44 8.88
N ALA A 133 -7.78 -11.26 9.93
CA ALA A 133 -8.11 -10.81 11.30
C ALA A 133 -7.22 -9.68 11.86
N ARG A 134 -6.00 -9.54 11.36
CA ARG A 134 -5.04 -8.51 11.81
C ARG A 134 -4.78 -7.43 10.79
N ASP A 135 -5.49 -7.45 9.69
CA ASP A 135 -5.18 -6.59 8.56
C ASP A 135 -5.57 -5.14 8.84
N LEU A 136 -6.70 -4.90 9.51
CA LEU A 136 -7.08 -3.56 9.93
C LEU A 136 -5.98 -2.87 10.75
N HIS A 137 -5.38 -3.58 11.70
CA HIS A 137 -4.26 -3.04 12.47
C HIS A 137 -2.98 -2.78 11.62
N GLN A 138 -2.81 -3.46 10.49
CA GLN A 138 -1.71 -3.14 9.56
C GLN A 138 -2.04 -1.88 8.75
N LEU A 139 -3.31 -1.69 8.36
CA LEU A 139 -3.76 -0.48 7.67
C LEU A 139 -3.64 0.75 8.58
N GLU A 140 -4.04 0.65 9.87
CA GLU A 140 -3.83 1.69 10.89
C GLU A 140 -2.36 2.11 11.01
N LYS A 141 -1.42 1.16 11.01
CA LYS A 141 0.01 1.49 11.03
C LYS A 141 0.51 2.21 9.78
N ILE A 142 -0.11 1.95 8.63
CA ILE A 142 0.20 2.66 7.40
C ILE A 142 -0.32 4.09 7.49
N GLU A 143 -1.53 4.26 8.04
CA GLU A 143 -2.15 5.56 8.31
C GLU A 143 -1.27 6.41 9.24
N ASP A 144 -0.86 5.88 10.39
CA ASP A 144 0.05 6.55 11.34
C ASP A 144 1.34 7.05 10.65
N ARG A 145 1.86 6.27 9.69
CA ARG A 145 3.08 6.64 8.94
C ARG A 145 2.81 7.72 7.89
N ILE A 146 1.61 7.76 7.30
CA ILE A 146 1.19 8.82 6.38
C ILE A 146 1.07 10.13 7.17
N GLU A 147 0.39 10.11 8.32
CA GLU A 147 0.22 11.27 9.21
C GLU A 147 1.60 11.81 9.69
N ALA A 148 2.48 10.93 10.14
CA ALA A 148 3.82 11.33 10.57
C ALA A 148 4.63 11.99 9.44
N LEU A 149 4.44 11.56 8.19
CA LEU A 149 5.12 12.16 7.04
C LEU A 149 4.46 13.49 6.65
N GLU A 150 3.15 13.63 6.84
CA GLU A 150 2.42 14.88 6.64
C GLU A 150 2.90 15.95 7.65
N ASP A 151 3.03 15.59 8.91
CA ASP A 151 3.56 16.48 9.95
C ASP A 151 4.97 16.99 9.62
N GLN A 152 5.85 16.13 9.07
CA GLN A 152 7.18 16.54 8.61
C GLN A 152 7.10 17.56 7.45
N VAL A 153 6.20 17.37 6.50
CA VAL A 153 5.98 18.32 5.40
C VAL A 153 5.50 19.67 5.94
N LEU A 154 4.54 19.68 6.86
CA LEU A 154 4.01 20.90 7.49
C LEU A 154 5.05 21.60 8.39
N ALA A 155 5.98 20.85 8.98
CA ALA A 155 7.12 21.39 9.72
C ALA A 155 8.26 21.92 8.83
N HIS A 156 8.09 21.87 7.49
CA HIS A 156 9.10 22.24 6.48
C HIS A 156 10.35 21.36 6.47
N GLU A 157 10.28 20.15 7.02
CA GLU A 157 11.33 19.13 7.01
C GLU A 157 11.23 18.29 5.72
N LEU A 158 11.76 18.84 4.60
CA LEU A 158 11.55 18.29 3.26
C LEU A 158 12.67 17.37 2.75
N ASP A 159 13.76 17.25 3.49
CA ASP A 159 15.03 16.70 2.97
C ASP A 159 14.98 15.19 2.67
N ASP A 160 14.11 14.41 3.32
CA ASP A 160 14.01 12.95 3.14
C ASP A 160 12.59 12.46 2.82
N PHE A 161 11.80 13.23 2.11
CA PHE A 161 10.41 12.89 1.81
C PHE A 161 10.26 11.77 0.77
N SER A 162 11.09 11.76 -0.28
CA SER A 162 10.84 10.97 -1.49
C SER A 162 10.92 9.46 -1.27
N ALA A 163 11.85 8.98 -0.45
CA ALA A 163 12.05 7.55 -0.20
C ALA A 163 10.91 6.95 0.64
N PRO A 164 10.55 7.50 1.83
CA PRO A 164 9.42 7.01 2.62
C PRO A 164 8.09 7.13 1.88
N MET A 165 7.84 8.22 1.13
CA MET A 165 6.64 8.39 0.31
C MET A 165 6.52 7.30 -0.77
N THR A 166 7.62 6.97 -1.44
CA THR A 166 7.64 5.90 -2.44
C THR A 166 7.35 4.54 -1.81
N ALA A 167 7.88 4.27 -0.62
CA ALA A 167 7.62 3.04 0.13
C ALA A 167 6.15 2.92 0.53
N LEU A 168 5.57 3.98 1.12
CA LEU A 168 4.16 4.05 1.48
C LEU A 168 3.24 3.82 0.28
N ARG A 169 3.50 4.48 -0.84
CA ARG A 169 2.71 4.31 -2.06
C ARG A 169 2.76 2.87 -2.60
N LYS A 170 3.92 2.21 -2.56
CA LYS A 170 4.04 0.81 -2.98
C LYS A 170 3.28 -0.12 -2.04
N GLU A 171 3.35 0.14 -0.75
CA GLU A 171 2.69 -0.66 0.29
C GLU A 171 1.17 -0.52 0.22
N THR A 172 0.62 0.69 0.17
CA THR A 172 -0.83 0.93 0.02
C THR A 172 -1.38 0.34 -1.28
N MET A 173 -0.61 0.41 -2.39
CA MET A 173 -0.99 -0.22 -3.64
C MET A 173 -1.02 -1.75 -3.54
N ALA A 174 -0.09 -2.36 -2.79
CA ALA A 174 -0.05 -3.81 -2.58
C ALA A 174 -1.26 -4.29 -1.77
N TRP A 175 -1.64 -3.57 -0.70
CA TRP A 175 -2.82 -3.87 0.10
C TRP A 175 -4.13 -3.69 -0.69
N PHE A 176 -4.28 -2.61 -1.42
CA PHE A 176 -5.45 -2.39 -2.28
C PHE A 176 -5.61 -3.50 -3.34
N ARG A 177 -4.53 -3.89 -4.00
CA ARG A 177 -4.53 -4.98 -4.98
C ARG A 177 -4.91 -6.31 -4.34
N TYR A 178 -4.37 -6.58 -3.16
CA TYR A 178 -4.69 -7.80 -2.40
C TYR A 178 -6.18 -7.89 -2.10
N TYR A 179 -6.78 -6.84 -1.53
CA TYR A 179 -8.21 -6.88 -1.21
C TYR A 179 -9.09 -6.87 -2.45
N SER A 180 -8.70 -6.22 -3.54
CA SER A 180 -9.44 -6.29 -4.80
C SER A 180 -9.49 -7.73 -5.34
N GLN A 181 -8.39 -8.46 -5.27
CA GLN A 181 -8.33 -9.86 -5.69
C GLN A 181 -9.00 -10.80 -4.68
N LEU A 182 -8.95 -10.49 -3.39
CA LEU A 182 -9.62 -11.29 -2.36
C LEU A 182 -11.14 -11.12 -2.42
N ASP A 183 -11.62 -9.96 -2.86
CA ASP A 183 -13.03 -9.69 -3.14
C ASP A 183 -13.54 -10.59 -4.28
N ASP A 184 -12.75 -10.73 -5.37
CA ASP A 184 -13.06 -11.67 -6.44
C ASP A 184 -13.17 -13.11 -5.92
N VAL A 185 -12.24 -13.54 -5.04
CA VAL A 185 -12.29 -14.87 -4.40
C VAL A 185 -13.52 -15.01 -3.50
N ALA A 186 -13.87 -13.98 -2.74
CA ALA A 186 -15.06 -14.00 -1.87
C ALA A 186 -16.36 -14.09 -2.68
N CYS A 187 -16.43 -13.38 -3.81
CA CYS A 187 -17.54 -13.43 -4.76
C CYS A 187 -17.75 -14.85 -5.29
N GLU A 188 -16.69 -15.52 -5.78
CA GLU A 188 -16.74 -16.89 -6.28
C GLU A 188 -17.23 -17.88 -5.20
N LEU A 189 -16.77 -17.71 -3.94
CA LEU A 189 -17.24 -18.54 -2.82
C LEU A 189 -18.73 -18.31 -2.51
N ARG A 190 -19.20 -17.07 -2.61
CA ARG A 190 -20.60 -16.71 -2.37
C ARG A 190 -21.51 -17.23 -3.48
N GLU A 191 -21.09 -17.14 -4.75
CA GLU A 191 -21.85 -17.57 -5.89
C GLU A 191 -22.09 -19.09 -5.90
N ASN A 192 -21.13 -19.86 -5.33
CA ASN A 192 -21.26 -21.30 -5.11
C ASN A 192 -21.76 -22.07 -6.36
N GLU A 193 -21.19 -21.77 -7.51
CA GLU A 193 -21.64 -22.35 -8.79
C GLU A 193 -21.61 -23.88 -8.83
N ASN A 194 -20.69 -24.49 -8.05
CA ASN A 194 -20.58 -25.95 -7.95
C ASN A 194 -21.55 -26.60 -6.93
N GLY A 195 -22.29 -25.79 -6.18
CA GLY A 195 -23.28 -26.29 -5.23
C GLY A 195 -22.69 -26.99 -4.00
N PHE A 196 -21.43 -26.72 -3.62
CA PHE A 196 -20.78 -27.37 -2.47
C PHE A 196 -21.31 -26.88 -1.13
N PHE A 197 -21.83 -25.67 -1.07
CA PHE A 197 -22.28 -25.03 0.14
C PHE A 197 -23.81 -24.95 0.19
N THR A 198 -24.36 -25.17 1.36
CA THR A 198 -25.80 -24.97 1.60
C THR A 198 -26.14 -23.48 1.69
N ASP A 199 -27.42 -23.10 1.50
CA ASP A 199 -27.85 -21.70 1.59
C ASP A 199 -27.46 -21.02 2.91
N SER A 200 -27.48 -21.78 4.03
CA SER A 200 -27.04 -21.27 5.35
C SER A 200 -25.52 -21.05 5.42
N GLU A 201 -24.74 -21.77 4.66
CA GLU A 201 -23.28 -21.64 4.59
C GLU A 201 -22.86 -20.55 3.61
N GLN A 202 -23.63 -20.29 2.55
CA GLN A 202 -23.42 -19.16 1.65
C GLN A 202 -23.51 -17.82 2.40
N LEU A 203 -24.37 -17.70 3.43
CA LEU A 203 -24.45 -16.53 4.27
C LEU A 203 -23.12 -16.20 4.97
N LEU A 204 -22.32 -17.22 5.32
CA LEU A 204 -20.98 -17.00 5.91
C LEU A 204 -20.05 -16.33 4.91
N PHE A 205 -20.07 -16.75 3.64
CA PHE A 205 -19.23 -16.17 2.60
C PHE A 205 -19.70 -14.76 2.22
N HIS A 206 -20.99 -14.47 2.29
CA HIS A 206 -21.50 -13.11 2.14
C HIS A 206 -20.96 -12.19 3.25
N MET A 207 -20.97 -12.64 4.51
CA MET A 207 -20.38 -11.88 5.63
C MET A 207 -18.87 -11.66 5.46
N PHE A 208 -18.16 -12.64 4.91
CA PHE A 208 -16.73 -12.53 4.61
C PHE A 208 -16.49 -11.49 3.49
N GLU A 209 -17.24 -11.56 2.39
CA GLU A 209 -17.19 -10.59 1.29
C GLU A 209 -17.42 -9.15 1.79
N ASP A 210 -18.46 -8.91 2.60
CA ASP A 210 -18.72 -7.58 3.19
C ASP A 210 -17.53 -7.06 4.00
N ARG A 211 -16.81 -7.95 4.67
CA ARG A 211 -15.61 -7.58 5.43
C ARG A 211 -14.43 -7.26 4.51
N VAL A 212 -14.22 -8.02 3.44
CA VAL A 212 -13.20 -7.78 2.44
C VAL A 212 -13.44 -6.45 1.71
N ILE A 213 -14.71 -6.16 1.36
CA ILE A 213 -15.11 -4.88 0.74
C ILE A 213 -14.72 -3.71 1.65
N ARG A 214 -15.02 -3.76 2.94
CA ARG A 214 -14.62 -2.70 3.89
C ARG A 214 -13.10 -2.51 3.95
N LEU A 215 -12.31 -3.60 4.01
CA LEU A 215 -10.85 -3.51 4.01
C LEU A 215 -10.30 -2.94 2.69
N ARG A 216 -10.95 -3.26 1.55
CA ARG A 216 -10.62 -2.68 0.26
C ARG A 216 -10.88 -1.17 0.24
N GLU A 217 -12.02 -0.72 0.77
CA GLU A 217 -12.37 0.69 0.89
C GLU A 217 -11.36 1.44 1.77
N GLU A 218 -11.00 0.90 2.94
CA GLU A 218 -9.96 1.46 3.82
C GLU A 218 -8.61 1.57 3.10
N SER A 219 -8.20 0.53 2.39
CA SER A 219 -6.95 0.57 1.62
C SER A 219 -6.98 1.57 0.47
N GLN A 220 -8.16 1.84 -0.11
CA GLN A 220 -8.35 2.88 -1.10
C GLN A 220 -8.20 4.27 -0.49
N LEU A 221 -8.79 4.52 0.67
CA LEU A 221 -8.63 5.78 1.41
C LEU A 221 -7.16 6.08 1.71
N LEU A 222 -6.40 5.10 2.20
CA LEU A 222 -4.96 5.26 2.43
C LEU A 222 -4.19 5.61 1.15
N ARG A 223 -4.57 5.02 0.01
CA ARG A 223 -3.98 5.35 -1.28
C ARG A 223 -4.29 6.78 -1.73
N GLU A 224 -5.51 7.25 -1.47
CA GLU A 224 -5.93 8.63 -1.73
C GLU A 224 -5.19 9.61 -0.81
N SER A 225 -5.03 9.29 0.48
CA SER A 225 -4.25 10.07 1.43
C SER A 225 -2.78 10.19 1.00
N CYS A 226 -2.16 9.12 0.50
CA CYS A 226 -0.83 9.17 -0.11
C CYS A 226 -0.77 10.14 -1.31
N ALA A 227 -1.79 10.18 -2.16
CA ALA A 227 -1.82 11.09 -3.30
C ALA A 227 -1.99 12.56 -2.85
N GLN A 228 -2.82 12.81 -1.83
CA GLN A 228 -3.00 14.13 -1.22
C GLN A 228 -1.71 14.62 -0.57
N LEU A 229 -1.02 13.76 0.19
CA LEU A 229 0.27 14.08 0.81
C LEU A 229 1.34 14.44 -0.25
N GLN A 230 1.37 13.73 -1.37
CA GLN A 230 2.28 14.09 -2.48
C GLN A 230 1.95 15.47 -3.06
N SER A 231 0.67 15.81 -3.18
CA SER A 231 0.23 17.13 -3.66
C SER A 231 0.56 18.23 -2.66
N LEU A 232 0.40 17.97 -1.36
CA LEU A 232 0.78 18.90 -0.29
C LEU A 232 2.29 19.18 -0.32
N PHE A 233 3.11 18.14 -0.43
CA PHE A 233 4.56 18.29 -0.57
C PHE A 233 4.96 19.14 -1.79
N GLN A 234 4.31 18.93 -2.94
CA GLN A 234 4.57 19.73 -4.14
C GLN A 234 4.18 21.19 -3.92
N ALA A 235 3.03 21.46 -3.29
CA ALA A 235 2.58 22.80 -2.98
C ALA A 235 3.55 23.54 -2.03
N GLU A 236 4.13 22.83 -1.06
CA GLU A 236 5.13 23.37 -0.14
C GLU A 236 6.44 23.73 -0.86
N ILE A 237 6.91 22.86 -1.77
CA ILE A 237 8.07 23.16 -2.63
C ILE A 237 7.80 24.40 -3.49
N ASP A 238 6.63 24.48 -4.11
CA ASP A 238 6.25 25.61 -4.97
C ASP A 238 6.19 26.91 -4.17
N THR A 239 5.67 26.87 -2.94
CA THR A 239 5.65 28.00 -2.01
C THR A 239 7.06 28.47 -1.67
N ARG A 240 7.97 27.54 -1.35
CA ARG A 240 9.37 27.84 -1.07
C ARG A 240 10.10 28.43 -2.29
N GLN A 241 9.87 27.85 -3.46
CA GLN A 241 10.43 28.40 -4.72
C GLN A 241 9.93 29.81 -5.01
N ASN A 242 8.62 30.06 -4.84
CA ASN A 242 8.04 31.39 -5.00
C ASN A 242 8.65 32.41 -4.05
N HIS A 243 8.89 32.02 -2.79
CA HIS A 243 9.55 32.89 -1.82
C HIS A 243 10.99 33.26 -2.24
N ILE A 244 11.77 32.25 -2.69
CA ILE A 244 13.14 32.50 -3.22
C ILE A 244 13.09 33.42 -4.43
N MET A 245 12.16 33.19 -5.35
CA MET A 245 11.98 34.07 -6.55
C MET A 245 11.60 35.49 -6.15
N GLN A 246 10.77 35.70 -5.12
CA GLN A 246 10.44 37.01 -4.58
C GLN A 246 11.68 37.75 -4.07
N ILE A 247 12.49 37.08 -3.23
CA ILE A 247 13.73 37.64 -2.70
C ILE A 247 14.67 38.03 -3.84
N LEU A 248 14.88 37.15 -4.82
CA LEU A 248 15.74 37.41 -5.96
C LEU A 248 15.23 38.62 -6.77
N THR A 249 13.91 38.69 -7.00
CA THR A 249 13.29 39.82 -7.73
C THR A 249 13.46 41.15 -6.98
N ILE A 250 13.30 41.17 -5.65
CA ILE A 250 13.53 42.36 -4.84
C ILE A 250 15.00 42.82 -4.95
N VAL A 251 15.94 41.87 -4.75
CA VAL A 251 17.37 42.20 -4.86
C VAL A 251 17.72 42.73 -6.24
N THR A 252 17.32 42.05 -7.30
CA THR A 252 17.63 42.49 -8.66
C THR A 252 16.98 43.83 -9.01
N THR A 253 15.74 44.10 -8.58
CA THR A 253 15.03 45.37 -8.80
C THR A 253 15.73 46.55 -8.14
N ILE A 254 16.37 46.33 -6.99
CA ILE A 254 17.12 47.37 -6.27
C ILE A 254 18.51 47.59 -6.89
N PHE A 255 19.25 46.49 -7.12
CA PHE A 255 20.66 46.58 -7.51
C PHE A 255 20.87 46.90 -9.00
N LEU A 256 19.96 46.43 -9.91
CA LEU A 256 20.16 46.65 -11.34
C LEU A 256 20.21 48.14 -11.77
N PRO A 257 19.29 49.01 -11.33
CA PRO A 257 19.39 50.44 -11.66
C PRO A 257 20.59 51.11 -10.97
N LEU A 258 20.97 50.69 -9.75
CA LEU A 258 22.16 51.19 -9.09
C LEU A 258 23.45 50.79 -9.80
N THR A 259 23.54 49.56 -10.27
CA THR A 259 24.68 49.04 -11.02
C THR A 259 24.83 49.80 -12.34
N LEU A 260 23.68 50.09 -13.01
CA LEU A 260 23.70 50.94 -14.23
C LEU A 260 24.21 52.35 -13.95
N LEU A 261 23.75 52.99 -12.87
CA LEU A 261 24.22 54.34 -12.48
C LEU A 261 25.71 54.34 -12.17
N VAL A 262 26.17 53.43 -11.31
CA VAL A 262 27.59 53.34 -10.91
C VAL A 262 28.46 52.95 -12.09
N GLY A 263 27.99 52.03 -12.96
CA GLY A 263 28.70 51.61 -14.17
C GLY A 263 28.84 52.75 -15.18
N TRP A 264 27.77 53.59 -15.36
CA TRP A 264 27.79 54.72 -16.24
C TRP A 264 28.81 55.79 -15.79
N TYR A 265 28.77 56.19 -14.51
CA TYR A 265 29.72 57.17 -13.96
C TYR A 265 31.09 56.59 -13.63
N GLY A 266 31.25 55.25 -13.68
CA GLY A 266 32.54 54.57 -13.56
C GLY A 266 33.31 54.42 -14.86
N MET A 267 32.76 54.93 -16.03
CA MET A 267 33.44 54.86 -17.31
C MET A 267 34.54 55.93 -17.41
N ASN A 268 35.68 55.57 -17.98
CA ASN A 268 36.86 56.47 -18.17
C ASN A 268 36.80 57.27 -19.49
N PHE A 269 35.65 57.87 -19.81
CA PHE A 269 35.53 58.78 -20.99
C PHE A 269 35.99 60.15 -20.64
N VAL A 270 36.87 60.77 -21.53
CA VAL A 270 37.44 62.07 -21.32
C VAL A 270 36.39 63.18 -21.51
N GLY A 271 35.22 62.93 -22.10
CA GLY A 271 34.18 63.88 -22.42
C GLY A 271 32.98 63.94 -21.50
N MET A 272 33.11 63.56 -20.20
CA MET A 272 32.03 63.63 -19.23
C MET A 272 32.07 64.96 -18.42
N PRO A 273 31.29 65.97 -18.77
CA PRO A 273 31.34 67.26 -18.06
C PRO A 273 30.80 67.16 -16.62
N GLU A 274 29.97 66.18 -16.32
CA GLU A 274 29.37 65.94 -15.01
C GLU A 274 30.41 65.54 -13.94
N LEU A 275 31.53 64.91 -14.35
CA LEU A 275 32.62 64.50 -13.43
C LEU A 275 33.47 65.71 -12.93
N THR A 276 33.50 66.81 -13.67
CA THR A 276 34.21 68.03 -13.30
C THR A 276 33.36 68.98 -12.46
N TRP A 277 32.05 68.71 -12.35
CA TRP A 277 31.10 69.55 -11.62
C TRP A 277 31.19 69.35 -10.11
N LYS A 278 31.36 70.46 -9.33
CA LYS A 278 31.54 70.45 -7.88
C LYS A 278 30.45 69.70 -7.12
N TYR A 279 29.23 69.63 -7.64
CA TYR A 279 28.07 68.97 -7.03
C TYR A 279 27.77 67.64 -7.69
N GLY A 280 28.55 67.13 -8.64
CA GLY A 280 28.29 65.91 -9.38
C GLY A 280 28.18 64.69 -8.45
N TYR A 281 29.15 64.48 -7.55
CA TYR A 281 29.12 63.37 -6.61
C TYR A 281 27.92 63.40 -5.64
N PRO A 282 27.58 64.52 -4.93
CA PRO A 282 26.37 64.59 -4.11
C PRO A 282 25.09 64.33 -4.88
N VAL A 283 24.97 64.79 -6.13
CA VAL A 283 23.77 64.53 -6.95
C VAL A 283 23.62 63.04 -7.28
N VAL A 284 24.70 62.35 -7.66
CA VAL A 284 24.66 60.88 -7.92
C VAL A 284 24.25 60.11 -6.68
N VAL A 285 24.74 60.50 -5.49
CA VAL A 285 24.34 59.85 -4.21
C VAL A 285 22.84 60.08 -3.97
N ILE A 286 22.31 61.32 -4.16
CA ILE A 286 20.89 61.59 -3.95
C ILE A 286 20.03 60.78 -4.95
N VAL A 287 20.42 60.74 -6.22
CA VAL A 287 19.72 59.95 -7.26
C VAL A 287 19.73 58.46 -6.90
N SER A 288 20.85 57.94 -6.42
CA SER A 288 20.94 56.55 -5.97
C SER A 288 19.97 56.24 -4.82
N ILE A 289 19.90 57.13 -3.80
CA ILE A 289 18.97 56.98 -2.67
C ILE A 289 17.51 57.04 -3.14
N VAL A 290 17.18 57.97 -4.02
CA VAL A 290 15.83 58.12 -4.59
C VAL A 290 15.46 56.87 -5.40
N THR A 291 16.38 56.33 -6.19
CA THR A 291 16.16 55.10 -6.99
C THR A 291 15.87 53.90 -6.07
N VAL A 292 16.64 53.72 -4.97
CA VAL A 292 16.36 52.69 -3.97
C VAL A 292 14.98 52.89 -3.34
N GLY A 293 14.64 54.14 -2.96
CA GLY A 293 13.32 54.43 -2.38
C GLY A 293 12.17 54.13 -3.31
N ILE A 294 12.28 54.48 -4.60
CA ILE A 294 11.29 54.15 -5.61
C ILE A 294 11.18 52.64 -5.83
N SER A 295 12.31 51.92 -5.92
CA SER A 295 12.34 50.45 -6.09
C SER A 295 11.66 49.75 -4.89
N LEU A 296 11.96 50.14 -3.66
CA LEU A 296 11.30 49.61 -2.46
C LEU A 296 9.78 49.90 -2.45
N TRP A 297 9.39 51.13 -2.84
CA TRP A 297 7.98 51.52 -2.91
C TRP A 297 7.22 50.68 -3.96
N VAL A 298 7.81 50.42 -5.14
CA VAL A 298 7.25 49.59 -6.20
C VAL A 298 7.11 48.16 -5.72
N CYS A 299 8.13 47.59 -5.08
CA CYS A 299 8.09 46.24 -4.49
C CYS A 299 6.96 46.08 -3.45
N LYS A 300 6.81 47.07 -2.55
CA LYS A 300 5.74 47.10 -1.56
C LYS A 300 4.36 47.26 -2.21
N LYS A 301 4.19 48.10 -3.22
CA LYS A 301 2.91 48.29 -3.92
C LYS A 301 2.49 47.04 -4.69
N LYS A 302 3.43 46.28 -5.24
CA LYS A 302 3.15 45.01 -5.95
C LYS A 302 3.04 43.82 -5.03
N LYS A 303 3.04 43.99 -3.70
CA LYS A 303 2.93 42.91 -2.70
C LYS A 303 4.01 41.83 -2.84
N PHE A 304 5.21 42.23 -3.27
CA PHE A 304 6.39 41.35 -3.18
C PHE A 304 6.90 41.19 -1.73
N TRP A 305 6.26 41.93 -0.85
CA TRP A 305 6.59 41.95 0.58
C TRP A 305 5.33 42.06 1.41
#